data_29564fd0b36627449e30eb9945e3d69e
#
_entry.id   29564fd0b36627449e30eb9945e3d69e
#
_cell.length_a   1.000
_cell.length_b   1.000
_cell.length_c   1.000
_cell.angle_alpha   90.00
_cell.angle_beta   90.00
_cell.angle_gamma   90.00
#
_symmetry.space_group_name_H-M   'P 1'
#
loop_
_entity.id
_entity.type
_entity.pdbx_description
1 polymer ?
#
loop_
_entity_poly.entity_id
_entity_poly.type
_entity_poly.pdbx_seq_one_letter_code
_entity_poly.pdbx_strand_id
1 'polypeptide(L)'
;VFAIESIDKSLNPRLCQVLVKKLVEKAKKYNKQVFLTSHNAAVLDGMDLLDKDQSIFIIERATSGETKIRKLTEEHLPKPKRNGEKLNLSEAFLRGMLGGLPSNF
;
A
#
# COMPACT_ATOMS: atom_id res chain seq x y z
N VAL A 1 2.03 17.47 10.02
CA VAL A 1 1.92 16.01 9.97
C VAL A 1 0.47 15.60 10.26
N PHE A 2 -0.10 14.80 9.39
CA PHE A 2 -1.43 14.25 9.55
C PHE A 2 -1.35 12.73 9.60
N ALA A 3 -2.08 12.11 10.51
CA ALA A 3 -2.20 10.66 10.59
C ALA A 3 -3.68 10.28 10.45
N ILE A 4 -3.97 9.39 9.51
CA ILE A 4 -5.33 8.92 9.24
C ILE A 4 -5.36 7.41 9.41
N GLU A 5 -6.18 6.93 10.32
CA GLU A 5 -6.32 5.51 10.59
C GLU A 5 -7.55 4.94 9.90
N SER A 6 -7.41 3.74 9.34
CA SER A 6 -8.54 2.98 8.78
C SER A 6 -9.41 3.79 7.84
N ILE A 7 -8.78 4.55 6.97
CA ILE A 7 -9.41 5.41 5.97
C ILE A 7 -10.43 4.69 5.11
N ASP A 8 -10.27 3.40 4.97
CA ASP A 8 -10.99 2.52 4.05
C ASP A 8 -12.19 1.81 4.68
N LYS A 9 -12.48 2.07 5.95
CA LYS A 9 -13.40 1.25 6.75
C LYS A 9 -14.81 1.15 6.16
N SER A 10 -15.28 2.17 5.47
CA SER A 10 -16.63 2.21 4.89
C SER A 10 -16.64 2.45 3.39
N LEU A 11 -15.47 2.40 2.73
CA LEU A 11 -15.35 2.71 1.32
C LEU A 11 -15.15 1.46 0.48
N ASN A 12 -15.73 1.47 -0.73
CA ASN A 12 -15.43 0.42 -1.68
C ASN A 12 -14.00 0.59 -2.25
N PRO A 13 -13.43 -0.46 -2.88
CA PRO A 13 -12.04 -0.42 -3.34
C PRO A 13 -11.72 0.73 -4.29
N ARG A 14 -12.64 1.05 -5.20
CA ARG A 14 -12.41 2.14 -6.15
C ARG A 14 -12.34 3.50 -5.47
N LEU A 15 -13.22 3.74 -4.50
CA LEU A 15 -13.19 4.99 -3.73
C LEU A 15 -11.94 5.08 -2.87
N CYS A 16 -11.47 3.98 -2.30
CA CYS A 16 -10.21 3.96 -1.57
C CYS A 16 -9.05 4.40 -2.45
N GLN A 17 -8.96 3.86 -3.66
CA GLN A 17 -7.92 4.21 -4.61
C GLN A 17 -7.96 5.69 -4.98
N VAL A 18 -9.13 6.21 -5.30
CA VAL A 18 -9.32 7.62 -5.66
C VAL A 18 -8.96 8.53 -4.50
N LEU A 19 -9.38 8.17 -3.30
CA LEU A 19 -9.11 8.97 -2.10
C LEU A 19 -7.61 9.05 -1.82
N VAL A 20 -6.90 7.94 -1.92
CA VAL A 20 -5.45 7.92 -1.72
C VAL A 20 -4.74 8.82 -2.74
N LYS A 21 -5.11 8.74 -4.01
CA LYS A 21 -4.54 9.60 -5.05
C LYS A 21 -4.76 11.08 -4.75
N LYS A 22 -5.95 11.44 -4.30
CA LYS A 22 -6.26 12.83 -3.92
C LYS A 22 -5.48 13.29 -2.71
N LEU A 23 -5.29 12.43 -1.72
CA LEU A 23 -4.48 12.75 -0.56
C LEU A 23 -3.02 12.99 -0.95
N VAL A 24 -2.49 12.20 -1.86
CA VAL A 24 -1.13 12.41 -2.37
C VAL A 24 -1.01 13.76 -3.07
N GLU A 25 -1.96 14.10 -3.95
CA GLU A 25 -1.97 15.40 -4.63
C GLU A 25 -1.99 16.56 -3.62
N LYS A 26 -2.87 16.50 -2.64
CA LYS A 26 -3.00 17.54 -1.63
C LYS A 26 -1.77 17.66 -0.75
N ALA A 27 -1.20 16.53 -0.35
CA ALA A 27 0.02 16.51 0.46
C ALA A 27 1.17 17.20 -0.27
N LYS A 28 1.32 16.93 -1.57
CA LYS A 28 2.34 17.58 -2.39
C LYS A 28 2.07 19.06 -2.57
N LYS A 29 0.84 19.41 -2.90
CA LYS A 29 0.44 20.81 -3.15
C LYS A 29 0.70 21.71 -1.93
N TYR A 30 0.40 21.21 -0.75
CA TYR A 30 0.52 21.98 0.49
C TYR A 30 1.78 21.65 1.29
N ASN A 31 2.66 20.83 0.73
CA ASN A 31 3.91 20.41 1.36
C ASN A 31 3.67 19.83 2.77
N LYS A 32 2.73 18.90 2.88
CA LYS A 32 2.37 18.25 4.13
C LYS A 32 2.79 16.79 4.12
N GLN A 33 3.10 16.27 5.30
CA GLN A 33 3.38 14.86 5.49
C GLN A 33 2.13 14.16 6.00
N VAL A 34 1.74 13.06 5.36
CA VAL A 34 0.55 12.29 5.70
C VAL A 34 0.94 10.83 5.92
N PHE A 35 0.48 10.25 7.01
CA PHE A 35 0.59 8.84 7.30
C PHE A 35 -0.79 8.20 7.21
N LEU A 36 -0.89 7.11 6.48
CA LEU A 36 -2.13 6.34 6.35
C LEU A 36 -1.91 4.93 6.86
N THR A 37 -2.88 4.41 7.61
CA THR A 37 -2.92 2.99 7.93
C THR A 37 -4.16 2.37 7.32
N SER A 38 -4.04 1.14 6.85
CA SER A 38 -5.17 0.44 6.24
C SER A 38 -4.94 -1.06 6.24
N HIS A 39 -6.03 -1.81 6.28
CA HIS A 39 -6.05 -3.25 6.06
C HIS A 39 -6.59 -3.60 4.66
N ASN A 40 -6.99 -2.60 3.89
CA ASN A 40 -7.57 -2.81 2.57
C ASN A 40 -6.50 -2.68 1.49
N ALA A 41 -6.25 -3.78 0.78
CA ALA A 41 -5.24 -3.83 -0.27
C ALA A 41 -5.47 -2.81 -1.39
N ALA A 42 -6.73 -2.39 -1.62
CA ALA A 42 -7.06 -1.42 -2.67
C ALA A 42 -6.37 -0.06 -2.47
N VAL A 43 -6.00 0.28 -1.24
CA VAL A 43 -5.23 1.50 -0.95
C VAL A 43 -3.91 1.50 -1.70
N LEU A 44 -3.30 0.34 -1.88
CA LEU A 44 -2.01 0.21 -2.57
C LEU A 44 -2.07 0.66 -4.02
N ASP A 45 -3.22 0.50 -4.68
CA ASP A 45 -3.37 0.89 -6.09
C ASP A 45 -3.45 2.40 -6.28
N GLY A 46 -3.64 3.15 -5.21
CA GLY A 46 -3.57 4.60 -5.21
C GLY A 46 -2.16 5.15 -5.01
N MET A 47 -1.20 4.28 -4.69
CA MET A 47 0.17 4.66 -4.38
C MET A 47 1.10 4.41 -5.58
N ASP A 48 2.18 5.18 -5.65
CA ASP A 48 3.21 5.03 -6.67
C ASP A 48 4.56 4.83 -5.99
N LEU A 49 5.10 3.62 -6.10
CA LEU A 49 6.41 3.29 -5.50
C LEU A 49 7.58 3.98 -6.19
N LEU A 50 7.38 4.44 -7.43
CA LEU A 50 8.43 5.14 -8.17
C LEU A 50 8.52 6.62 -7.78
N ASP A 51 7.53 7.14 -7.09
CA ASP A 51 7.52 8.51 -6.61
C ASP A 51 8.31 8.61 -5.30
N LYS A 52 9.33 9.45 -5.29
CA LYS A 52 10.20 9.67 -4.13
C LYS A 52 9.46 10.18 -2.89
N ASP A 53 8.33 10.82 -3.10
CA ASP A 53 7.54 11.40 -2.00
C ASP A 53 6.54 10.42 -1.40
N GLN A 54 6.45 9.21 -1.94
CA GLN A 54 5.54 8.17 -1.48
C GLN A 54 6.32 6.96 -0.96
N SER A 55 5.90 6.45 0.18
CA SER A 55 6.49 5.25 0.77
C SER A 55 5.41 4.32 1.28
N ILE A 56 5.63 3.03 1.11
CA ILE A 56 4.75 1.97 1.60
C ILE A 56 5.54 1.09 2.55
N PHE A 57 4.98 0.87 3.73
CA PHE A 57 5.55 -0.04 4.71
C PHE A 57 4.57 -1.18 4.97
N ILE A 58 5.07 -2.41 4.89
CA ILE A 58 4.30 -3.60 5.22
C ILE A 58 4.63 -3.99 6.67
N ILE A 59 3.58 -4.15 7.46
CA ILE A 59 3.70 -4.56 8.85
C ILE A 59 3.31 -6.03 8.94
N GLU A 60 4.21 -6.86 9.44
CA GLU A 60 4.02 -8.29 9.57
C GLU A 60 4.23 -8.71 11.02
N ARG A 61 3.49 -9.71 11.45
CA ARG A 61 3.75 -10.36 12.73
C ARG A 61 4.38 -11.72 12.47
N ALA A 62 5.59 -11.91 12.98
CA ALA A 62 6.29 -13.17 12.88
C ALA A 62 5.64 -14.25 13.75
N THR A 63 5.87 -15.52 13.43
CA THR A 63 5.38 -16.65 14.23
C THR A 63 5.88 -16.60 15.68
N SER A 64 7.03 -15.99 15.92
CA SER A 64 7.58 -15.75 17.26
C SER A 64 6.84 -14.66 18.05
N GLY A 65 5.88 -13.96 17.41
CA GLY A 65 5.16 -12.86 18.03
C GLY A 65 5.76 -11.48 17.79
N GLU A 66 6.93 -11.41 17.19
CA GLU A 66 7.58 -10.14 16.89
C GLU A 66 6.87 -9.41 15.73
N THR A 67 6.76 -8.10 15.86
CA THR A 67 6.27 -7.25 14.76
C THR A 67 7.46 -6.79 13.92
N LYS A 68 7.37 -7.01 12.61
CA LYS A 68 8.38 -6.55 11.66
C LYS A 68 7.77 -5.52 10.73
N ILE A 69 8.53 -4.48 10.44
CA ILE A 69 8.13 -3.43 9.50
C ILE A 69 9.13 -3.43 8.36
N ARG A 70 8.62 -3.53 7.15
CA ARG A 70 9.47 -3.57 5.95
C ARG A 70 9.00 -2.54 4.93
N LYS A 71 9.92 -1.73 4.43
CA LYS A 71 9.63 -0.78 3.36
C LYS A 71 9.60 -1.52 2.02
N LEU A 72 8.56 -1.29 1.23
CA LEU A 72 8.51 -1.79 -0.14
C LEU A 72 9.44 -0.96 -1.03
N THR A 73 10.16 -1.66 -1.90
CA THR A 73 11.03 -1.04 -2.91
C THR A 73 10.64 -1.55 -4.29
N GLU A 74 11.22 -0.95 -5.33
CA GLU A 74 10.98 -1.37 -6.71
C GLU A 74 11.29 -2.86 -6.94
N GLU A 75 12.23 -3.41 -6.19
CA GLU A 75 12.61 -4.83 -6.27
C GLU A 75 11.46 -5.76 -5.91
N HIS A 76 10.51 -5.28 -5.11
CA HIS A 76 9.35 -6.06 -4.70
C HIS A 76 8.20 -6.00 -5.70
N LEU A 77 8.31 -5.16 -6.73
CA LEU A 77 7.26 -5.04 -7.73
C LEU A 77 7.15 -6.31 -8.56
N PRO A 78 5.91 -6.76 -8.86
CA PRO A 78 5.74 -7.90 -9.75
C PRO A 78 6.31 -7.60 -11.13
N LYS A 79 6.96 -8.61 -11.73
CA LYS A 79 7.44 -8.46 -13.09
C LYS A 79 6.27 -8.47 -14.08
N PRO A 80 6.37 -7.70 -15.18
CA PRO A 80 5.33 -7.74 -16.20
C PRO A 80 5.13 -9.16 -16.72
N LYS A 81 3.88 -9.53 -16.97
CA LYS A 81 3.56 -10.80 -17.62
C LYS A 81 4.01 -10.78 -19.08
N ARG A 82 4.08 -11.95 -19.72
CA ARG A 82 4.48 -12.08 -21.14
C ARG A 82 3.67 -11.19 -22.09
N ASN A 83 2.40 -10.93 -21.78
CA ASN A 83 1.52 -10.09 -22.59
C ASN A 83 1.64 -8.60 -22.26
N GLY A 84 2.61 -8.22 -21.43
CA GLY A 84 2.81 -6.83 -21.02
C GLY A 84 1.90 -6.36 -19.88
N GLU A 85 1.00 -7.19 -19.40
CA GLU A 85 0.17 -6.85 -18.25
C GLU A 85 0.97 -6.86 -16.96
N LYS A 86 0.78 -5.84 -16.15
CA LYS A 86 1.37 -5.74 -14.82
C LYS A 86 0.33 -6.06 -13.77
N LEU A 87 0.72 -6.80 -12.74
CA LEU A 87 -0.12 -6.97 -11.57
C LEU A 87 -0.21 -5.64 -10.81
N ASN A 88 -1.41 -5.32 -10.32
CA ASN A 88 -1.57 -4.21 -9.40
C ASN A 88 -0.91 -4.55 -8.06
N LEU A 89 -0.52 -3.53 -7.30
CA LEU A 89 0.05 -3.75 -5.97
C LEU A 89 -0.94 -4.49 -5.06
N SER A 90 -2.23 -4.19 -5.15
CA SER A 90 -3.25 -4.89 -4.38
C SER A 90 -3.29 -6.38 -4.69
N GLU A 91 -3.23 -6.76 -5.97
CA GLU A 91 -3.20 -8.16 -6.38
C GLU A 91 -1.94 -8.87 -5.87
N ALA A 92 -0.79 -8.21 -5.99
CA ALA A 92 0.47 -8.77 -5.50
C ALA A 92 0.43 -9.00 -3.99
N PHE A 93 -0.15 -8.07 -3.25
CA PHE A 93 -0.31 -8.20 -1.81
C PHE A 93 -1.22 -9.39 -1.45
N LEU A 94 -2.38 -9.49 -2.10
CA LEU A 94 -3.35 -10.56 -1.84
C LEU A 94 -2.80 -11.95 -2.24
N ARG A 95 -1.90 -12.01 -3.20
CA ARG A 95 -1.21 -13.25 -3.58
C ARG A 95 -0.04 -13.60 -2.67
N GLY A 96 0.23 -12.78 -1.65
CA GLY A 96 1.31 -13.00 -0.71
C GLY A 96 2.70 -12.62 -1.21
N MET A 97 2.80 -12.01 -2.38
CA MET A 97 4.09 -11.62 -2.97
C MET A 97 4.82 -10.53 -2.18
N LEU A 98 4.07 -9.69 -1.48
CA LEU A 98 4.60 -8.55 -0.73
C LEU A 98 4.75 -8.82 0.76
N GLY A 99 4.16 -9.90 1.25
CA GLY A 99 4.08 -10.17 2.69
C GLY A 99 2.93 -9.42 3.36
N GLY A 100 2.83 -9.50 4.68
CA GLY A 100 1.82 -8.80 5.46
C GLY A 100 0.47 -9.49 5.56
N LEU A 101 0.29 -10.65 4.91
CA LEU A 101 -0.93 -11.44 5.05
C LEU A 101 -0.90 -12.26 6.35
N PRO A 102 -2.08 -12.57 6.93
CA PRO A 102 -2.14 -13.43 8.11
C PRO A 102 -1.50 -14.79 7.85
N SER A 103 -0.77 -15.30 8.84
CA SER A 103 -0.03 -16.56 8.72
C SER A 103 -0.90 -17.81 8.70
N ASN A 104 -2.14 -17.70 9.13
CA ASN A 104 -3.08 -18.82 9.20
C ASN A 104 -4.09 -18.83 8.04
N PHE A 105 -3.68 -18.30 6.96
CA PHE A 105 -4.48 -18.24 5.75
C PHE A 105 -4.63 -19.63 5.13
#